data_3b1ec846e254a4e622b65bc52d99e9e0
#
_entry.id   3b1ec846e254a4e622b65bc52d99e9e0
#
_cell.length_a   1.000
_cell.length_b   1.000
_cell.length_c   1.000
_cell.angle_alpha   90.00
_cell.angle_beta   90.00
_cell.angle_gamma   90.00
#
_symmetry.space_group_name_H-M   'P 1'
#
loop_
_entity.id
_entity.type
_entity.pdbx_description
1 polymer ?
#
loop_
_entity_poly.entity_id
_entity_poly.type
_entity_poly.pdbx_seq_one_letter_code
_entity_poly.pdbx_strand_id
1 'polypeptide(L)'
;MILKTRAIQMGQPQDPQARRSLYPEVEPFDSGYLRVSPTHEIYYEQCGNPRGKPAVFVHGGPGAGAGTQARQFFDPTRYRIVVFDQRGCGRSRPHASLEDNTTWHLVADMERLRTLLGIERWLVFGGSWGSTLALAYAQAYPRRVSELVLRGIFMLRKVEIDWFYQQGASALFPDRWEQYLAPIPQRERDDVVAAYYRRLTSRSRAVQARAARAWSVWEAATSFLQVNEANIAKWGGDEFAVAVARIECHYFVNKGFLEREDQLLRGVRRIRHVPAVIVQGRYDVVCPMQTAWDLHRAWPEADFRVVPDAGHSALEPGITHELVSATDRFARAAATRGGAAPGRRGRAPSPRAARPPRGPSRAGGTGRK
;
A
#
# COMPACT_ATOMS: atom_id res chain seq x y z
N MET A 1 -7.06 4.08 -33.79
CA MET A 1 -7.94 3.72 -32.65
C MET A 1 -7.61 4.68 -31.52
N ILE A 2 -8.40 5.74 -31.36
CA ILE A 2 -8.18 6.81 -30.37
C ILE A 2 -8.56 6.21 -29.01
N LEU A 3 -7.59 5.89 -28.17
CA LEU A 3 -7.82 5.49 -26.78
C LEU A 3 -8.53 6.65 -26.08
N LYS A 4 -9.79 6.47 -25.70
CA LYS A 4 -10.51 7.39 -24.83
C LYS A 4 -9.82 7.40 -23.47
N THR A 5 -8.86 8.29 -23.29
CA THR A 5 -8.31 8.61 -21.95
C THR A 5 -9.48 9.10 -21.11
N ARG A 6 -9.76 8.46 -19.98
CA ARG A 6 -10.72 9.00 -19.01
C ARG A 6 -10.23 10.40 -18.62
N ALA A 7 -11.14 11.37 -18.67
CA ALA A 7 -10.82 12.73 -18.26
C ALA A 7 -10.27 12.75 -16.83
N ILE A 8 -9.23 13.55 -16.63
CA ILE A 8 -8.70 13.87 -15.30
C ILE A 8 -9.88 14.44 -14.52
N GLN A 9 -10.27 13.76 -13.44
CA GLN A 9 -11.24 14.33 -12.53
C GLN A 9 -10.47 15.25 -11.59
N MET A 10 -10.39 16.54 -11.93
CA MET A 10 -10.07 17.58 -10.98
C MET A 10 -11.17 17.55 -9.94
N GLY A 11 -10.84 17.19 -8.69
CA GLY A 11 -11.76 17.35 -7.58
C GLY A 11 -12.22 18.81 -7.58
N GLN A 12 -13.50 19.06 -7.81
CA GLN A 12 -14.02 20.42 -7.62
C GLN A 12 -13.78 20.79 -6.15
N PRO A 13 -13.53 22.08 -5.82
CA PRO A 13 -13.54 22.53 -4.45
C PRO A 13 -14.90 22.13 -3.85
N GLN A 14 -14.89 21.02 -3.10
CA GLN A 14 -16.10 20.56 -2.46
C GLN A 14 -16.32 21.41 -1.22
N ASP A 15 -17.58 21.72 -0.96
CA ASP A 15 -18.00 22.31 0.31
C ASP A 15 -17.28 21.55 1.45
N PRO A 16 -16.47 22.20 2.29
CA PRO A 16 -15.78 21.56 3.39
C PRO A 16 -16.70 20.70 4.29
N GLN A 17 -17.99 21.05 4.38
CA GLN A 17 -19.00 20.31 5.14
C GLN A 17 -19.47 19.02 4.45
N ALA A 18 -19.25 18.87 3.14
CA ALA A 18 -19.62 17.67 2.38
C ALA A 18 -18.47 16.65 2.26
N ARG A 19 -17.27 16.95 2.79
CA ARG A 19 -16.12 16.05 2.72
C ARG A 19 -16.29 14.85 3.65
N ARG A 20 -15.94 13.66 3.14
CA ARG A 20 -15.80 12.46 3.98
C ARG A 20 -14.64 12.65 4.94
N SER A 21 -14.85 12.29 6.19
CA SER A 21 -13.84 12.17 7.23
C SER A 21 -13.43 10.71 7.42
N LEU A 22 -12.41 10.48 8.21
CA LEU A 22 -12.06 9.14 8.69
C LEU A 22 -13.23 8.51 9.45
N TYR A 23 -13.35 7.20 9.40
CA TYR A 23 -14.26 6.43 10.23
C TYR A 23 -13.84 6.50 11.71
N PRO A 24 -14.74 6.24 12.65
CA PRO A 24 -14.39 6.12 14.06
C PRO A 24 -13.29 5.10 14.30
N GLU A 25 -12.54 5.28 15.37
CA GLU A 25 -11.55 4.29 15.81
C GLU A 25 -12.21 2.96 16.13
N VAL A 26 -11.53 1.87 15.77
CA VAL A 26 -11.99 0.50 15.99
C VAL A 26 -10.85 -0.34 16.56
N GLU A 27 -11.15 -1.12 17.60
CA GLU A 27 -10.17 -2.02 18.19
C GLU A 27 -9.99 -3.29 17.35
N PRO A 28 -8.79 -3.89 17.37
CA PRO A 28 -8.56 -5.17 16.73
C PRO A 28 -9.37 -6.30 17.41
N PHE A 29 -10.00 -7.16 16.62
CA PHE A 29 -10.57 -8.39 17.12
C PHE A 29 -9.56 -9.56 17.14
N ASP A 30 -8.43 -9.40 16.44
CA ASP A 30 -7.33 -10.36 16.39
C ASP A 30 -6.01 -9.63 16.12
N SER A 31 -4.94 -10.08 16.75
CA SER A 31 -3.59 -9.57 16.51
C SER A 31 -2.53 -10.61 16.89
N GLY A 32 -1.34 -10.50 16.29
CA GLY A 32 -0.27 -11.41 16.58
C GLY A 32 1.02 -11.09 15.84
N TYR A 33 1.93 -12.06 15.89
CA TYR A 33 3.22 -12.00 15.20
C TYR A 33 3.31 -13.15 14.20
N LEU A 34 3.72 -12.84 12.98
CA LEU A 34 4.04 -13.82 11.97
C LEU A 34 5.56 -13.92 11.83
N ARG A 35 6.12 -15.09 12.11
CA ARG A 35 7.53 -15.38 11.80
C ARG A 35 7.73 -15.51 10.30
N VAL A 36 8.48 -14.59 9.72
CA VAL A 36 8.72 -14.52 8.28
C VAL A 36 10.14 -14.94 7.87
N SER A 37 11.05 -15.04 8.83
CA SER A 37 12.40 -15.58 8.67
C SER A 37 12.94 -16.08 10.03
N PRO A 38 14.12 -16.70 10.11
CA PRO A 38 14.75 -17.03 11.41
C PRO A 38 14.93 -15.81 12.31
N THR A 39 15.13 -14.61 11.72
CA THR A 39 15.42 -13.36 12.42
C THR A 39 14.21 -12.48 12.64
N HIS A 40 13.21 -12.51 11.70
CA HIS A 40 12.13 -11.53 11.66
C HIS A 40 10.77 -12.09 12.04
N GLU A 41 10.07 -11.32 12.89
CA GLU A 41 8.65 -11.45 13.19
C GLU A 41 7.93 -10.15 12.85
N ILE A 42 6.94 -10.19 11.96
CA ILE A 42 6.11 -9.03 11.64
C ILE A 42 4.85 -9.05 12.49
N TYR A 43 4.51 -7.88 13.05
CA TYR A 43 3.25 -7.70 13.77
C TYR A 43 2.12 -7.48 12.78
N TYR A 44 0.96 -8.06 13.08
CA TYR A 44 -0.29 -7.80 12.35
C TYR A 44 -1.48 -7.71 13.28
N GLU A 45 -2.53 -7.07 12.79
CA GLU A 45 -3.83 -6.99 13.45
C GLU A 45 -4.97 -7.03 12.44
N GLN A 46 -6.13 -7.48 12.88
CA GLN A 46 -7.36 -7.54 12.13
C GLN A 46 -8.46 -6.76 12.84
N CYS A 47 -9.11 -5.84 12.13
CA CYS A 47 -10.13 -4.94 12.67
C CYS A 47 -11.41 -4.99 11.84
N GLY A 48 -12.50 -4.43 12.38
CA GLY A 48 -13.78 -4.31 11.71
C GLY A 48 -14.56 -5.62 11.64
N ASN A 49 -15.18 -5.90 10.49
CA ASN A 49 -16.04 -7.07 10.30
C ASN A 49 -15.23 -8.32 9.89
N PRO A 50 -15.15 -9.38 10.71
CA PRO A 50 -14.40 -10.60 10.38
C PRO A 50 -14.87 -11.30 9.09
N ARG A 51 -16.13 -11.08 8.69
CA ARG A 51 -16.74 -11.62 7.46
C ARG A 51 -16.83 -10.59 6.35
N GLY A 52 -16.27 -9.38 6.57
CA GLY A 52 -16.28 -8.29 5.62
C GLY A 52 -15.32 -8.52 4.44
N LYS A 53 -15.33 -7.58 3.50
CA LYS A 53 -14.41 -7.56 2.37
C LYS A 53 -12.97 -7.43 2.88
N PRO A 54 -12.04 -8.34 2.52
CA PRO A 54 -10.66 -8.22 2.98
C PRO A 54 -9.97 -7.00 2.36
N ALA A 55 -9.28 -6.23 3.20
CA ALA A 55 -8.41 -5.14 2.79
C ALA A 55 -7.12 -5.16 3.62
N VAL A 56 -5.99 -4.82 3.00
CA VAL A 56 -4.71 -4.65 3.69
C VAL A 56 -4.23 -3.20 3.54
N PHE A 57 -3.85 -2.60 4.66
CA PHE A 57 -3.19 -1.30 4.70
C PHE A 57 -1.67 -1.49 4.70
N VAL A 58 -1.00 -0.88 3.72
CA VAL A 58 0.44 -0.91 3.51
C VAL A 58 1.00 0.46 3.86
N HIS A 59 1.68 0.56 5.02
CA HIS A 59 2.19 1.84 5.52
C HIS A 59 3.37 2.37 4.71
N GLY A 60 3.63 3.66 4.84
CA GLY A 60 4.71 4.40 4.19
C GLY A 60 6.05 4.33 4.93
N GLY A 61 6.92 5.22 4.60
CA GLY A 61 8.32 5.34 4.95
C GLY A 61 9.16 5.01 3.72
N PRO A 62 9.85 3.85 3.67
CA PRO A 62 9.72 2.63 4.48
C PRO A 62 10.16 2.82 5.94
N GLY A 63 9.55 2.09 6.87
CA GLY A 63 10.01 2.12 8.26
C GLY A 63 9.10 2.87 9.25
N ALA A 64 8.04 3.55 8.77
CA ALA A 64 7.16 4.32 9.65
C ALA A 64 6.31 3.45 10.60
N GLY A 65 5.99 2.21 10.20
CA GLY A 65 4.99 1.41 10.90
C GLY A 65 3.56 1.92 10.66
N ALA A 66 2.58 1.15 11.08
CA ALA A 66 1.17 1.49 10.93
C ALA A 66 0.57 2.02 12.24
N GLY A 67 0.16 3.28 12.25
CA GLY A 67 -0.60 3.85 13.36
C GLY A 67 -2.06 3.39 13.38
N THR A 68 -2.77 3.62 14.48
CA THR A 68 -4.20 3.27 14.64
C THR A 68 -5.09 3.90 13.57
N GLN A 69 -4.72 5.08 13.06
CA GLN A 69 -5.42 5.78 11.98
C GLN A 69 -5.50 4.97 10.67
N ALA A 70 -4.61 4.00 10.46
CA ALA A 70 -4.64 3.11 9.29
C ALA A 70 -5.98 2.36 9.14
N ARG A 71 -6.63 2.05 10.27
CA ARG A 71 -7.91 1.35 10.32
C ARG A 71 -9.07 2.21 9.85
N GLN A 72 -8.98 3.53 10.04
CA GLN A 72 -10.06 4.50 9.89
C GLN A 72 -10.35 4.91 8.43
N PHE A 73 -9.53 4.48 7.47
CA PHE A 73 -9.81 4.67 6.04
C PHE A 73 -10.86 3.72 5.47
N PHE A 74 -11.39 2.80 6.29
CA PHE A 74 -12.31 1.75 5.86
C PHE A 74 -13.57 1.73 6.74
N ASP A 75 -14.74 1.48 6.13
CA ASP A 75 -15.98 1.21 6.86
C ASP A 75 -15.84 -0.08 7.66
N PRO A 76 -15.75 -0.04 9.02
CA PRO A 76 -15.51 -1.22 9.82
C PRO A 76 -16.67 -2.23 9.81
N THR A 77 -17.85 -1.82 9.36
CA THR A 77 -19.00 -2.74 9.21
C THR A 77 -18.90 -3.59 7.95
N ARG A 78 -18.15 -3.13 6.95
CA ARG A 78 -18.04 -3.73 5.62
C ARG A 78 -16.72 -4.42 5.34
N TYR A 79 -15.65 -3.97 5.99
CA TYR A 79 -14.31 -4.47 5.74
C TYR A 79 -13.78 -5.35 6.87
N ARG A 80 -13.06 -6.40 6.49
CA ARG A 80 -12.07 -7.09 7.31
C ARG A 80 -10.74 -6.40 7.04
N ILE A 81 -10.35 -5.53 7.94
CA ILE A 81 -9.21 -4.63 7.79
C ILE A 81 -7.97 -5.31 8.37
N VAL A 82 -6.98 -5.57 7.53
CA VAL A 82 -5.67 -6.08 7.95
C VAL A 82 -4.68 -4.92 7.96
N VAL A 83 -4.02 -4.73 9.09
CA VAL A 83 -2.93 -3.77 9.27
C VAL A 83 -1.70 -4.55 9.73
N PHE A 84 -0.53 -4.24 9.21
CA PHE A 84 0.71 -4.88 9.64
C PHE A 84 1.86 -3.89 9.65
N ASP A 85 2.84 -4.15 10.50
CA ASP A 85 4.10 -3.42 10.54
C ASP A 85 5.13 -4.21 9.70
N GLN A 86 5.77 -3.55 8.72
CA GLN A 86 6.80 -4.15 7.88
C GLN A 86 8.03 -4.49 8.71
N ARG A 87 9.01 -5.20 8.15
CA ARG A 87 10.25 -5.58 8.86
C ARG A 87 10.95 -4.37 9.45
N GLY A 88 11.38 -4.49 10.68
CA GLY A 88 12.20 -3.48 11.35
C GLY A 88 11.46 -2.27 11.91
N CYS A 89 10.15 -2.15 11.72
CA CYS A 89 9.41 -0.96 12.13
C CYS A 89 8.19 -1.26 12.99
N GLY A 90 7.68 -0.22 13.65
CA GLY A 90 6.53 -0.33 14.54
C GLY A 90 6.75 -1.39 15.62
N ARG A 91 5.83 -2.35 15.69
CA ARG A 91 5.85 -3.48 16.64
C ARG A 91 6.58 -4.71 16.11
N SER A 92 7.01 -4.72 14.84
CA SER A 92 7.77 -5.82 14.23
C SER A 92 9.19 -5.91 14.78
N ARG A 93 9.78 -7.11 14.78
CA ARG A 93 11.05 -7.43 15.40
C ARG A 93 12.03 -8.07 14.41
N PRO A 94 13.36 -7.81 14.56
CA PRO A 94 14.02 -6.84 15.43
C PRO A 94 13.81 -5.40 14.98
N HIS A 95 13.73 -4.44 15.91
CA HIS A 95 13.53 -3.03 15.62
C HIS A 95 14.71 -2.42 14.82
N ALA A 96 14.41 -1.59 13.82
CA ALA A 96 15.35 -0.92 12.93
C ALA A 96 16.35 -1.86 12.21
N SER A 97 16.02 -3.16 12.06
CA SER A 97 16.87 -4.13 11.38
C SER A 97 16.88 -3.90 9.87
N LEU A 98 18.08 -3.98 9.28
CA LEU A 98 18.32 -3.90 7.83
C LEU A 98 18.60 -5.28 7.21
N GLU A 99 18.83 -6.31 8.03
CA GLU A 99 19.09 -7.68 7.59
C GLU A 99 17.84 -8.21 6.85
N ASP A 100 18.02 -8.82 5.70
CA ASP A 100 16.93 -9.37 4.88
C ASP A 100 15.72 -8.44 4.74
N ASN A 101 15.94 -7.13 4.78
CA ASN A 101 14.91 -6.11 4.68
C ASN A 101 14.96 -5.45 3.30
N THR A 102 14.32 -6.08 2.33
CA THR A 102 14.25 -5.65 0.93
C THR A 102 12.81 -5.64 0.44
N THR A 103 12.53 -4.92 -0.65
CA THR A 103 11.20 -4.89 -1.28
C THR A 103 10.64 -6.31 -1.52
N TRP A 104 11.48 -7.25 -1.95
CA TRP A 104 11.03 -8.60 -2.28
C TRP A 104 10.77 -9.47 -1.04
N HIS A 105 11.49 -9.24 0.04
CA HIS A 105 11.15 -9.84 1.33
C HIS A 105 9.78 -9.33 1.82
N LEU A 106 9.51 -8.02 1.72
CA LEU A 106 8.22 -7.46 2.13
C LEU A 106 7.07 -7.96 1.25
N VAL A 107 7.29 -8.09 -0.05
CA VAL A 107 6.32 -8.69 -0.99
C VAL A 107 6.00 -10.14 -0.59
N ALA A 108 7.02 -10.93 -0.24
CA ALA A 108 6.83 -12.30 0.23
C ALA A 108 6.12 -12.36 1.61
N ASP A 109 6.43 -11.43 2.51
CA ASP A 109 5.79 -11.34 3.82
C ASP A 109 4.29 -11.02 3.70
N MET A 110 3.92 -10.11 2.80
CA MET A 110 2.50 -9.83 2.51
C MET A 110 1.77 -11.08 2.02
N GLU A 111 2.38 -11.88 1.15
CA GLU A 111 1.76 -13.11 0.63
C GLU A 111 1.66 -14.19 1.71
N ARG A 112 2.66 -14.30 2.59
CA ARG A 112 2.60 -15.18 3.78
C ARG A 112 1.48 -14.77 4.74
N LEU A 113 1.36 -13.47 5.03
CA LEU A 113 0.31 -12.93 5.89
C LEU A 113 -1.08 -13.20 5.29
N ARG A 114 -1.26 -12.92 4.01
CA ARG A 114 -2.52 -13.20 3.31
C ARG A 114 -2.91 -14.69 3.44
N THR A 115 -1.94 -15.57 3.25
CA THR A 115 -2.14 -17.03 3.33
C THR A 115 -2.45 -17.48 4.74
N LEU A 116 -1.72 -16.99 5.76
CA LEU A 116 -1.98 -17.25 7.18
C LEU A 116 -3.43 -16.90 7.56
N LEU A 117 -3.92 -15.76 7.07
CA LEU A 117 -5.26 -15.26 7.37
C LEU A 117 -6.38 -15.91 6.53
N GLY A 118 -6.04 -16.87 5.65
CA GLY A 118 -7.02 -17.55 4.79
C GLY A 118 -7.71 -16.63 3.79
N ILE A 119 -7.07 -15.53 3.40
CA ILE A 119 -7.62 -14.53 2.48
C ILE A 119 -7.27 -14.94 1.06
N GLU A 120 -8.24 -15.13 0.17
CA GLU A 120 -7.99 -15.45 -1.24
C GLU A 120 -7.49 -14.23 -2.02
N ARG A 121 -8.17 -13.11 -1.86
CA ARG A 121 -7.87 -11.82 -2.50
C ARG A 121 -8.21 -10.69 -1.56
N TRP A 122 -7.47 -9.60 -1.62
CA TRP A 122 -7.73 -8.41 -0.82
C TRP A 122 -7.63 -7.11 -1.63
N LEU A 123 -8.31 -6.08 -1.18
CA LEU A 123 -8.01 -4.71 -1.58
C LEU A 123 -6.67 -4.33 -0.96
N VAL A 124 -5.76 -3.75 -1.75
CA VAL A 124 -4.46 -3.25 -1.26
C VAL A 124 -4.50 -1.74 -1.25
N PHE A 125 -4.32 -1.15 -0.07
CA PHE A 125 -4.29 0.29 0.16
C PHE A 125 -2.87 0.70 0.55
N GLY A 126 -2.23 1.58 -0.22
CA GLY A 126 -0.87 2.03 0.05
C GLY A 126 -0.62 3.47 -0.33
N GLY A 127 0.10 4.20 0.52
CA GLY A 127 0.50 5.58 0.25
C GLY A 127 2.00 5.80 0.42
N SER A 128 2.58 6.73 -0.36
CA SER A 128 4.02 7.00 -0.33
C SER A 128 4.81 5.72 -0.64
N TRP A 129 5.81 5.34 0.15
CA TRP A 129 6.42 4.01 0.04
C TRP A 129 5.39 2.87 -0.02
N GLY A 130 4.28 2.98 0.72
CA GLY A 130 3.21 1.98 0.65
C GLY A 130 2.63 1.82 -0.76
N SER A 131 2.64 2.87 -1.60
CA SER A 131 2.25 2.76 -3.02
C SER A 131 3.28 1.99 -3.85
N THR A 132 4.57 2.16 -3.55
CA THR A 132 5.68 1.39 -4.15
C THR A 132 5.50 -0.10 -3.86
N LEU A 133 5.34 -0.44 -2.57
CA LEU A 133 5.19 -1.84 -2.13
C LEU A 133 3.87 -2.45 -2.64
N ALA A 134 2.78 -1.68 -2.66
CA ALA A 134 1.50 -2.12 -3.22
C ALA A 134 1.61 -2.44 -4.72
N LEU A 135 2.30 -1.60 -5.50
CA LEU A 135 2.57 -1.84 -6.92
C LEU A 135 3.45 -3.07 -7.12
N ALA A 136 4.55 -3.21 -6.35
CA ALA A 136 5.43 -4.38 -6.43
C ALA A 136 4.68 -5.67 -6.10
N TYR A 137 3.89 -5.68 -5.03
CA TYR A 137 3.06 -6.82 -4.63
C TYR A 137 2.01 -7.16 -5.70
N ALA A 138 1.25 -6.18 -6.18
CA ALA A 138 0.22 -6.41 -7.18
C ALA A 138 0.80 -6.95 -8.49
N GLN A 139 1.99 -6.48 -8.90
CA GLN A 139 2.67 -6.95 -10.11
C GLN A 139 3.24 -8.36 -9.95
N ALA A 140 3.63 -8.75 -8.74
CA ALA A 140 4.08 -10.11 -8.44
C ALA A 140 2.89 -11.09 -8.30
N TYR A 141 1.80 -10.64 -7.68
CA TYR A 141 0.62 -11.46 -7.37
C TYR A 141 -0.69 -10.85 -7.88
N PRO A 142 -0.86 -10.59 -9.19
CA PRO A 142 -2.02 -9.85 -9.71
C PRO A 142 -3.37 -10.53 -9.44
N ARG A 143 -3.37 -11.86 -9.28
CA ARG A 143 -4.58 -12.62 -8.96
C ARG A 143 -5.00 -12.52 -7.49
N ARG A 144 -4.12 -12.00 -6.61
CA ARG A 144 -4.36 -11.83 -5.17
C ARG A 144 -4.86 -10.44 -4.80
N VAL A 145 -4.92 -9.54 -5.77
CA VAL A 145 -5.40 -8.17 -5.58
C VAL A 145 -6.77 -8.03 -6.19
N SER A 146 -7.74 -7.59 -5.40
CA SER A 146 -9.09 -7.31 -5.89
C SER A 146 -9.22 -5.88 -6.40
N GLU A 147 -8.66 -4.93 -5.68
CA GLU A 147 -8.60 -3.51 -6.05
C GLU A 147 -7.34 -2.86 -5.46
N LEU A 148 -6.99 -1.67 -5.99
CA LEU A 148 -5.90 -0.85 -5.48
C LEU A 148 -6.41 0.56 -5.12
N VAL A 149 -5.99 1.05 -3.95
CA VAL A 149 -6.13 2.46 -3.55
C VAL A 149 -4.74 2.98 -3.26
N LEU A 150 -4.25 3.86 -4.10
CA LEU A 150 -2.87 4.38 -4.06
C LEU A 150 -2.89 5.89 -3.81
N ARG A 151 -1.94 6.39 -2.98
CA ARG A 151 -1.83 7.82 -2.65
C ARG A 151 -0.37 8.26 -2.62
N GLY A 152 -0.11 9.52 -3.07
CA GLY A 152 1.23 10.09 -3.00
C GLY A 152 2.24 9.17 -3.67
N ILE A 153 2.13 9.02 -4.98
CA ILE A 153 2.80 7.96 -5.74
C ILE A 153 4.32 8.13 -5.69
N PHE A 154 4.98 7.06 -5.25
CA PHE A 154 6.42 6.92 -5.19
C PHE A 154 6.85 5.65 -5.91
N MET A 155 7.78 5.75 -6.86
CA MET A 155 8.29 4.61 -7.63
C MET A 155 9.76 4.33 -7.38
N LEU A 156 10.36 5.09 -6.46
CA LEU A 156 11.73 4.93 -5.98
C LEU A 156 12.78 5.10 -7.10
N ARG A 157 12.46 5.96 -8.09
CA ARG A 157 13.40 6.34 -9.15
C ARG A 157 14.43 7.32 -8.60
N LYS A 158 15.64 7.31 -9.15
CA LYS A 158 16.70 8.24 -8.72
C LYS A 158 16.25 9.71 -8.77
N VAL A 159 15.52 10.11 -9.80
CA VAL A 159 15.01 11.47 -9.93
C VAL A 159 14.06 11.88 -8.78
N GLU A 160 13.32 10.95 -8.20
CA GLU A 160 12.43 11.21 -7.07
C GLU A 160 13.22 11.35 -5.76
N ILE A 161 14.24 10.51 -5.58
CA ILE A 161 15.16 10.59 -4.44
C ILE A 161 15.97 11.89 -4.50
N ASP A 162 16.54 12.24 -5.66
CA ASP A 162 17.31 13.46 -5.85
C ASP A 162 16.45 14.70 -5.61
N TRP A 163 15.21 14.71 -6.11
CA TRP A 163 14.27 15.81 -5.88
C TRP A 163 14.09 16.11 -4.39
N PHE A 164 13.91 15.08 -3.58
CA PHE A 164 13.53 15.28 -2.20
C PHE A 164 14.73 15.37 -1.23
N TYR A 165 15.82 14.62 -1.50
CA TYR A 165 16.93 14.47 -0.56
C TYR A 165 18.25 15.08 -1.06
N GLN A 166 18.33 15.57 -2.30
CA GLN A 166 19.55 16.15 -2.84
C GLN A 166 19.36 17.58 -3.31
N GLN A 167 18.45 17.83 -4.25
CA GLN A 167 18.22 19.16 -4.81
C GLN A 167 16.84 19.20 -5.50
N GLY A 168 15.98 20.11 -5.08
CA GLY A 168 14.63 20.30 -5.63
C GLY A 168 13.70 20.83 -4.55
N ALA A 169 13.19 19.98 -3.67
CA ALA A 169 12.36 20.35 -2.53
C ALA A 169 13.03 21.40 -1.62
N SER A 170 14.36 21.40 -1.55
CA SER A 170 15.19 22.41 -0.88
C SER A 170 14.90 23.85 -1.29
N ALA A 171 14.49 24.08 -2.56
CA ALA A 171 14.14 25.41 -3.04
C ALA A 171 12.82 25.93 -2.47
N LEU A 172 11.94 25.03 -2.01
CA LEU A 172 10.65 25.38 -1.42
C LEU A 172 10.73 25.53 0.10
N PHE A 173 11.69 24.86 0.75
CA PHE A 173 11.88 24.85 2.21
C PHE A 173 13.36 25.08 2.57
N PRO A 174 13.97 26.21 2.21
CA PRO A 174 15.42 26.43 2.40
C PRO A 174 15.80 26.46 3.90
N ASP A 175 14.93 26.97 4.76
CA ASP A 175 15.10 27.01 6.21
C ASP A 175 15.14 25.62 6.85
N ARG A 176 14.28 24.70 6.40
CA ARG A 176 14.25 23.30 6.86
C ARG A 176 15.38 22.49 6.24
N TRP A 177 15.78 22.84 5.01
CA TRP A 177 16.90 22.21 4.32
C TRP A 177 18.24 22.45 5.01
N GLU A 178 18.49 23.66 5.54
CA GLU A 178 19.69 23.93 6.35
C GLU A 178 19.75 23.05 7.59
N GLN A 179 18.62 22.83 8.26
CA GLN A 179 18.52 21.95 9.41
C GLN A 179 18.76 20.47 9.03
N TYR A 180 18.23 20.05 7.89
CA TYR A 180 18.48 18.74 7.32
C TYR A 180 19.96 18.52 7.01
N LEU A 181 20.65 19.49 6.44
CA LEU A 181 22.08 19.40 6.14
C LEU A 181 23.01 19.55 7.36
N ALA A 182 22.52 20.02 8.51
CA ALA A 182 23.35 20.31 9.67
C ALA A 182 24.25 19.14 10.16
N PRO A 183 23.82 17.86 10.14
CA PRO A 183 24.69 16.74 10.52
C PRO A 183 25.68 16.33 9.41
N ILE A 184 25.60 16.91 8.18
CA ILE A 184 26.40 16.51 7.02
C ILE A 184 27.47 17.56 6.71
N PRO A 185 28.76 17.24 6.84
CA PRO A 185 29.85 18.13 6.46
C PRO A 185 29.79 18.51 4.98
N GLN A 186 30.21 19.73 4.64
CA GLN A 186 30.17 20.26 3.27
C GLN A 186 30.79 19.31 2.23
N ARG A 187 31.92 18.69 2.55
CA ARG A 187 32.63 17.76 1.65
C ARG A 187 31.89 16.44 1.38
N GLU A 188 30.77 16.19 2.06
CA GLU A 188 29.96 14.98 1.89
C GLU A 188 28.58 15.27 1.29
N ARG A 189 28.31 16.52 0.89
CA ARG A 189 26.98 16.96 0.41
C ARG A 189 26.74 16.67 -1.08
N ASP A 190 27.73 16.13 -1.79
CA ASP A 190 27.55 15.68 -3.19
C ASP A 190 26.62 14.46 -3.29
N ASP A 191 26.54 13.65 -2.21
CA ASP A 191 25.58 12.56 -2.06
C ASP A 191 25.08 12.52 -0.61
N VAL A 192 24.02 13.30 -0.35
CA VAL A 192 23.46 13.49 0.99
C VAL A 192 22.87 12.20 1.53
N VAL A 193 22.20 11.40 0.71
CA VAL A 193 21.61 10.13 1.13
C VAL A 193 22.68 9.13 1.56
N ALA A 194 23.76 8.99 0.81
CA ALA A 194 24.89 8.14 1.22
C ALA A 194 25.60 8.67 2.48
N ALA A 195 25.70 9.99 2.64
CA ALA A 195 26.25 10.60 3.84
C ALA A 195 25.39 10.33 5.08
N TYR A 196 24.08 10.36 4.95
CA TYR A 196 23.14 9.95 5.99
C TYR A 196 23.24 8.48 6.30
N TYR A 197 23.31 7.61 5.28
CA TYR A 197 23.42 6.17 5.47
C TYR A 197 24.62 5.77 6.33
N ARG A 198 25.79 6.39 6.08
CA ARG A 198 27.00 6.18 6.91
C ARG A 198 26.76 6.53 8.39
N ARG A 199 25.97 7.56 8.69
CA ARG A 199 25.64 7.97 10.05
C ARG A 199 24.60 7.08 10.70
N LEU A 200 23.58 6.74 9.95
CA LEU A 200 22.49 5.88 10.41
C LEU A 200 22.92 4.42 10.63
N THR A 201 24.02 4.00 10.01
CA THR A 201 24.63 2.68 10.22
C THR A 201 25.87 2.73 11.13
N SER A 202 26.20 3.90 11.71
CA SER A 202 27.28 4.06 12.67
C SER A 202 27.09 3.18 13.93
N ARG A 203 28.18 2.75 14.55
CA ARG A 203 28.13 2.07 15.87
C ARG A 203 27.78 3.03 17.02
N SER A 204 27.94 4.34 16.85
CA SER A 204 27.58 5.36 17.82
C SER A 204 26.09 5.67 17.79
N ARG A 205 25.36 5.32 18.85
CA ARG A 205 23.93 5.66 18.99
C ARG A 205 23.68 7.17 18.94
N ALA A 206 24.56 8.00 19.48
CA ALA A 206 24.42 9.45 19.45
C ALA A 206 24.51 9.99 18.01
N VAL A 207 25.40 9.43 17.17
CA VAL A 207 25.51 9.79 15.74
C VAL A 207 24.26 9.36 15.01
N GLN A 208 23.76 8.15 15.26
CA GLN A 208 22.52 7.65 14.67
C GLN A 208 21.32 8.55 15.02
N ALA A 209 21.12 8.81 16.31
CA ALA A 209 19.97 9.60 16.79
C ALA A 209 19.97 11.03 16.20
N ARG A 210 21.14 11.69 16.18
CA ARG A 210 21.26 13.03 15.59
C ARG A 210 20.90 13.04 14.10
N ALA A 211 21.40 12.09 13.33
CA ALA A 211 21.11 11.98 11.91
C ALA A 211 19.63 11.62 11.68
N ALA A 212 19.11 10.65 12.42
CA ALA A 212 17.72 10.22 12.32
C ALA A 212 16.73 11.35 12.61
N ARG A 213 16.99 12.12 13.66
CA ARG A 213 16.15 13.28 13.99
C ARG A 213 16.11 14.32 12.88
N ALA A 214 17.28 14.69 12.30
CA ALA A 214 17.33 15.67 11.23
C ALA A 214 16.61 15.17 9.97
N TRP A 215 16.75 13.90 9.63
CA TRP A 215 16.04 13.25 8.54
C TRP A 215 14.53 13.28 8.74
N SER A 216 14.04 12.76 9.87
CA SER A 216 12.60 12.66 10.14
C SER A 216 11.91 14.02 10.31
N VAL A 217 12.62 15.02 10.83
CA VAL A 217 12.11 16.40 10.90
C VAL A 217 11.94 17.00 9.49
N TRP A 218 12.90 16.76 8.57
CA TRP A 218 12.78 17.19 7.17
C TRP A 218 11.51 16.61 6.52
N GLU A 219 11.27 15.33 6.67
CA GLU A 219 10.08 14.67 6.12
C GLU A 219 8.78 15.19 6.73
N ALA A 220 8.75 15.31 8.05
CA ALA A 220 7.57 15.80 8.74
C ALA A 220 7.21 17.24 8.38
N ALA A 221 8.23 18.11 8.20
CA ALA A 221 8.05 19.52 7.89
C ALA A 221 7.52 19.76 6.47
N THR A 222 7.74 18.81 5.55
CA THR A 222 7.38 18.92 4.12
C THR A 222 6.15 18.11 3.74
N SER A 223 5.61 17.28 4.67
CA SER A 223 4.52 16.32 4.38
C SER A 223 3.14 16.95 4.28
N PHE A 224 2.91 18.13 4.84
CA PHE A 224 1.63 18.85 4.77
C PHE A 224 1.76 20.09 3.91
N LEU A 225 0.68 20.48 3.23
CA LEU A 225 0.63 21.75 2.49
C LEU A 225 0.84 22.94 3.44
N GLN A 226 0.25 22.88 4.63
CA GLN A 226 0.51 23.82 5.71
C GLN A 226 1.34 23.13 6.78
N VAL A 227 2.39 23.81 7.26
CA VAL A 227 3.29 23.26 8.27
C VAL A 227 2.52 22.79 9.51
N ASN A 228 2.78 21.58 9.95
CA ASN A 228 2.14 20.96 11.13
C ASN A 228 3.21 20.68 12.20
N GLU A 229 3.37 21.63 13.12
CA GLU A 229 4.40 21.55 14.18
C GLU A 229 4.19 20.36 15.13
N ALA A 230 2.94 19.95 15.38
CA ALA A 230 2.63 18.78 16.20
C ALA A 230 3.13 17.48 15.52
N ASN A 231 2.97 17.41 14.19
CA ASN A 231 3.51 16.29 13.40
C ASN A 231 5.04 16.27 13.42
N ILE A 232 5.68 17.42 13.27
CA ILE A 232 7.15 17.56 13.34
C ILE A 232 7.69 17.06 14.68
N ALA A 233 7.08 17.49 15.79
CA ALA A 233 7.46 17.05 17.13
C ALA A 233 7.33 15.53 17.33
N LYS A 234 6.26 14.94 16.82
CA LYS A 234 6.00 13.50 16.88
C LYS A 234 7.08 12.69 16.11
N TRP A 235 7.43 13.15 14.91
CA TRP A 235 8.41 12.45 14.06
C TRP A 235 9.86 12.57 14.55
N GLY A 236 10.15 13.58 15.35
CA GLY A 236 11.46 13.80 15.97
C GLY A 236 11.76 12.89 17.18
N GLY A 237 10.83 12.00 17.60
CA GLY A 237 11.03 11.07 18.71
C GLY A 237 12.07 9.99 18.39
N ASP A 238 13.02 9.73 19.32
CA ASP A 238 14.27 9.02 19.07
C ASP A 238 14.11 7.62 18.45
N GLU A 239 13.29 6.74 19.05
CA GLU A 239 13.14 5.36 18.56
C GLU A 239 12.46 5.30 17.19
N PHE A 240 11.39 6.07 17.02
CA PHE A 240 10.65 6.16 15.76
C PHE A 240 11.53 6.73 14.65
N ALA A 241 12.22 7.85 14.93
CA ALA A 241 13.08 8.51 13.95
C ALA A 241 14.22 7.59 13.48
N VAL A 242 14.82 6.82 14.39
CA VAL A 242 15.91 5.88 14.03
C VAL A 242 15.40 4.78 13.10
N ALA A 243 14.23 4.19 13.37
CA ALA A 243 13.68 3.14 12.50
C ALA A 243 13.37 3.70 11.11
N VAL A 244 12.65 4.82 11.03
CA VAL A 244 12.29 5.47 9.76
C VAL A 244 13.53 5.80 8.95
N ALA A 245 14.38 6.69 9.45
CA ALA A 245 15.52 7.20 8.70
C ALA A 245 16.50 6.08 8.29
N ARG A 246 16.75 5.12 9.18
CA ARG A 246 17.67 4.02 8.92
C ARG A 246 17.16 3.10 7.82
N ILE A 247 15.88 2.73 7.86
CA ILE A 247 15.27 1.85 6.86
C ILE A 247 15.11 2.58 5.53
N GLU A 248 14.64 3.84 5.52
CA GLU A 248 14.52 4.64 4.29
C GLU A 248 15.85 4.78 3.56
N CYS A 249 16.90 5.24 4.26
CA CYS A 249 18.23 5.34 3.68
C CYS A 249 18.73 4.00 3.13
N HIS A 250 18.47 2.89 3.84
CA HIS A 250 18.84 1.55 3.37
C HIS A 250 18.17 1.23 2.02
N TYR A 251 16.88 1.52 1.89
CA TYR A 251 16.17 1.31 0.62
C TYR A 251 16.68 2.24 -0.48
N PHE A 252 16.96 3.50 -0.16
CA PHE A 252 17.36 4.49 -1.16
C PHE A 252 18.75 4.24 -1.72
N VAL A 253 19.76 3.94 -0.87
CA VAL A 253 21.11 3.60 -1.35
C VAL A 253 21.14 2.30 -2.15
N ASN A 254 20.18 1.40 -1.90
CA ASN A 254 20.05 0.13 -2.62
C ASN A 254 18.99 0.19 -3.73
N LYS A 255 18.56 1.39 -4.18
CA LYS A 255 17.60 1.59 -5.28
C LYS A 255 16.30 0.80 -5.11
N GLY A 256 15.85 0.65 -3.85
CA GLY A 256 14.68 -0.14 -3.49
C GLY A 256 14.78 -1.63 -3.82
N PHE A 257 15.99 -2.12 -4.07
CA PHE A 257 16.22 -3.50 -4.53
C PHE A 257 15.47 -3.84 -5.82
N LEU A 258 15.19 -2.82 -6.63
CA LEU A 258 14.62 -2.96 -7.97
C LEU A 258 15.76 -3.15 -8.99
N GLU A 259 15.55 -4.01 -9.97
CA GLU A 259 16.54 -4.26 -11.04
C GLU A 259 16.70 -3.05 -11.97
N ARG A 260 15.65 -2.25 -12.09
CA ARG A 260 15.57 -1.09 -12.99
C ARG A 260 14.73 0.02 -12.35
N GLU A 261 15.11 1.26 -12.59
CA GLU A 261 14.35 2.43 -12.09
C GLU A 261 12.92 2.52 -12.65
N ASP A 262 12.68 2.05 -13.86
CA ASP A 262 11.37 2.04 -14.51
C ASP A 262 10.57 0.76 -14.29
N GLN A 263 11.05 -0.16 -13.43
CA GLN A 263 10.48 -1.50 -13.26
C GLN A 263 8.99 -1.46 -12.88
N LEU A 264 8.63 -0.65 -11.91
CA LEU A 264 7.24 -0.55 -11.44
C LEU A 264 6.33 0.06 -12.52
N LEU A 265 6.82 1.06 -13.24
CA LEU A 265 6.06 1.68 -14.31
C LEU A 265 5.83 0.70 -15.47
N ARG A 266 6.85 -0.02 -15.89
CA ARG A 266 6.72 -1.06 -16.93
C ARG A 266 5.85 -2.23 -16.51
N GLY A 267 5.87 -2.55 -15.20
CA GLY A 267 5.08 -3.64 -14.62
C GLY A 267 3.56 -3.37 -14.60
N VAL A 268 3.12 -2.12 -14.79
CA VAL A 268 1.70 -1.72 -14.79
C VAL A 268 0.88 -2.56 -15.78
N ARG A 269 1.43 -2.95 -16.91
CA ARG A 269 0.76 -3.82 -17.90
C ARG A 269 0.20 -5.13 -17.31
N ARG A 270 0.79 -5.62 -16.21
CA ARG A 270 0.35 -6.85 -15.53
C ARG A 270 -0.91 -6.65 -14.69
N ILE A 271 -1.20 -5.40 -14.31
CA ILE A 271 -2.25 -5.04 -13.35
C ILE A 271 -3.30 -4.08 -13.92
N ARG A 272 -3.25 -3.73 -15.22
CA ARG A 272 -4.22 -2.81 -15.84
C ARG A 272 -5.68 -3.25 -15.70
N HIS A 273 -5.91 -4.55 -15.55
CA HIS A 273 -7.24 -5.13 -15.33
C HIS A 273 -7.75 -5.00 -13.90
N VAL A 274 -6.88 -4.64 -12.94
CA VAL A 274 -7.25 -4.44 -11.55
C VAL A 274 -7.89 -3.06 -11.38
N PRO A 275 -9.12 -2.95 -10.86
CA PRO A 275 -9.70 -1.66 -10.55
C PRO A 275 -8.84 -0.86 -9.57
N ALA A 276 -8.52 0.38 -9.90
CA ALA A 276 -7.62 1.18 -9.08
C ALA A 276 -8.10 2.64 -8.97
N VAL A 277 -7.79 3.25 -7.83
CA VAL A 277 -7.90 4.68 -7.57
C VAL A 277 -6.52 5.20 -7.20
N ILE A 278 -6.09 6.26 -7.85
CA ILE A 278 -4.84 6.99 -7.56
C ILE A 278 -5.24 8.37 -7.04
N VAL A 279 -4.86 8.68 -5.80
CA VAL A 279 -5.10 9.98 -5.16
C VAL A 279 -3.79 10.73 -5.02
N GLN A 280 -3.73 11.96 -5.51
CA GLN A 280 -2.51 12.76 -5.50
C GLN A 280 -2.81 14.21 -5.10
N GLY A 281 -2.09 14.73 -4.12
CA GLY A 281 -2.11 16.16 -3.79
C GLY A 281 -1.42 16.97 -4.89
N ARG A 282 -2.02 18.09 -5.28
CA ARG A 282 -1.45 18.96 -6.31
C ARG A 282 -0.09 19.51 -5.90
N TYR A 283 0.08 19.81 -4.63
CA TYR A 283 1.28 20.44 -4.06
C TYR A 283 2.10 19.45 -3.21
N ASP A 284 2.01 18.16 -3.54
CA ASP A 284 2.83 17.14 -2.90
C ASP A 284 4.31 17.38 -3.25
N VAL A 285 5.06 17.81 -2.24
CA VAL A 285 6.50 18.12 -2.35
C VAL A 285 7.35 16.86 -2.10
N VAL A 286 6.84 15.92 -1.31
CA VAL A 286 7.55 14.66 -0.99
C VAL A 286 7.57 13.74 -2.21
N CYS A 287 6.38 13.50 -2.79
CA CYS A 287 6.21 12.70 -4.00
C CYS A 287 5.53 13.56 -5.08
N PRO A 288 6.31 14.25 -5.91
CA PRO A 288 5.77 15.24 -6.84
C PRO A 288 4.73 14.68 -7.79
N MET A 289 3.79 15.54 -8.16
CA MET A 289 2.69 15.26 -9.10
C MET A 289 3.16 14.55 -10.39
N GLN A 290 4.41 14.80 -10.84
CA GLN A 290 4.97 14.20 -12.04
C GLN A 290 4.99 12.67 -11.97
N THR A 291 5.34 12.10 -10.81
CA THR A 291 5.37 10.64 -10.62
C THR A 291 3.99 10.02 -10.76
N ALA A 292 2.98 10.63 -10.13
CA ALA A 292 1.59 10.17 -10.25
C ALA A 292 1.06 10.35 -11.69
N TRP A 293 1.47 11.40 -12.39
CA TRP A 293 1.14 11.63 -13.78
C TRP A 293 1.72 10.56 -14.70
N ASP A 294 2.99 10.17 -14.50
CA ASP A 294 3.63 9.09 -15.26
C ASP A 294 2.89 7.77 -15.06
N LEU A 295 2.48 7.46 -13.82
CA LEU A 295 1.69 6.27 -13.50
C LEU A 295 0.33 6.32 -14.18
N HIS A 296 -0.38 7.44 -14.13
CA HIS A 296 -1.66 7.62 -14.80
C HIS A 296 -1.55 7.42 -16.32
N ARG A 297 -0.52 7.96 -16.94
CA ARG A 297 -0.27 7.75 -18.39
C ARG A 297 -0.04 6.30 -18.76
N ALA A 298 0.63 5.53 -17.88
CA ALA A 298 0.86 4.10 -18.07
C ALA A 298 -0.38 3.25 -17.73
N TRP A 299 -1.29 3.80 -16.91
CA TRP A 299 -2.49 3.11 -16.41
C TRP A 299 -3.76 3.95 -16.60
N PRO A 300 -4.20 4.20 -17.83
CA PRO A 300 -5.35 5.06 -18.11
C PRO A 300 -6.70 4.49 -17.62
N GLU A 301 -6.74 3.20 -17.25
CA GLU A 301 -7.93 2.58 -16.66
C GLU A 301 -8.10 2.90 -15.17
N ALA A 302 -7.04 3.31 -14.48
CA ALA A 302 -7.12 3.73 -13.10
C ALA A 302 -7.84 5.07 -12.98
N ASP A 303 -8.66 5.21 -11.95
CA ASP A 303 -9.36 6.46 -11.63
C ASP A 303 -8.37 7.41 -10.95
N PHE A 304 -7.95 8.47 -11.64
CA PHE A 304 -6.97 9.42 -11.17
C PHE A 304 -7.64 10.66 -10.57
N ARG A 305 -7.39 10.89 -9.28
CA ARG A 305 -7.95 11.97 -8.46
C ARG A 305 -6.85 12.93 -8.04
N VAL A 306 -6.91 14.16 -8.54
CA VAL A 306 -6.00 15.23 -8.13
C VAL A 306 -6.71 16.13 -7.12
N VAL A 307 -6.15 16.23 -5.91
CA VAL A 307 -6.68 17.10 -4.85
C VAL A 307 -6.00 18.46 -4.98
N PRO A 308 -6.74 19.52 -5.33
CA PRO A 308 -6.17 20.80 -5.74
C PRO A 308 -5.57 21.61 -4.59
N ASP A 309 -5.96 21.32 -3.34
CA ASP A 309 -5.64 22.07 -2.13
C ASP A 309 -4.91 21.20 -1.08
N ALA A 310 -4.07 20.25 -1.53
CA ALA A 310 -3.37 19.33 -0.64
C ALA A 310 -1.92 19.06 -1.07
N GLY A 311 -1.10 18.72 -0.08
CA GLY A 311 0.27 18.19 -0.21
C GLY A 311 0.31 16.67 -0.15
N HIS A 312 1.24 16.13 0.68
CA HIS A 312 1.52 14.69 0.75
C HIS A 312 0.64 13.92 1.71
N SER A 313 0.28 14.51 2.87
CA SER A 313 -0.32 13.73 3.96
C SER A 313 -1.69 13.13 3.61
N ALA A 314 -1.90 11.85 3.97
CA ALA A 314 -3.20 11.20 3.86
C ALA A 314 -4.27 11.83 4.78
N LEU A 315 -3.86 12.62 5.76
CA LEU A 315 -4.72 13.28 6.75
C LEU A 315 -5.16 14.68 6.31
N GLU A 316 -4.70 15.18 5.18
CA GLU A 316 -5.26 16.40 4.62
C GLU A 316 -6.70 16.18 4.16
N PRO A 317 -7.63 17.11 4.49
CA PRO A 317 -9.07 16.86 4.35
C PRO A 317 -9.50 16.38 2.95
N GLY A 318 -8.94 16.97 1.89
CA GLY A 318 -9.24 16.58 0.51
C GLY A 318 -8.70 15.19 0.16
N ILE A 319 -7.50 14.84 0.64
CA ILE A 319 -6.91 13.51 0.46
C ILE A 319 -7.72 12.46 1.22
N THR A 320 -8.02 12.72 2.50
CA THR A 320 -8.87 11.82 3.32
C THR A 320 -10.21 11.56 2.63
N HIS A 321 -10.88 12.61 2.12
CA HIS A 321 -12.15 12.49 1.41
C HIS A 321 -12.07 11.53 0.23
N GLU A 322 -11.09 11.70 -0.66
CA GLU A 322 -10.93 10.86 -1.85
C GLU A 322 -10.57 9.41 -1.49
N LEU A 323 -9.74 9.21 -0.48
CA LEU A 323 -9.35 7.87 -0.02
C LEU A 323 -10.53 7.10 0.59
N VAL A 324 -11.29 7.73 1.50
CA VAL A 324 -12.49 7.12 2.12
C VAL A 324 -13.58 6.89 1.06
N SER A 325 -13.77 7.84 0.13
CA SER A 325 -14.72 7.67 -0.97
C SER A 325 -14.37 6.50 -1.89
N ALA A 326 -13.07 6.25 -2.11
CA ALA A 326 -12.59 5.11 -2.90
C ALA A 326 -12.89 3.78 -2.20
N THR A 327 -12.57 3.65 -0.91
CA THR A 327 -12.86 2.44 -0.13
C THR A 327 -14.37 2.19 -0.03
N ASP A 328 -15.18 3.21 0.22
CA ASP A 328 -16.66 3.11 0.23
C ASP A 328 -17.21 2.61 -1.10
N ARG A 329 -16.69 3.12 -2.22
CA ARG A 329 -17.12 2.69 -3.56
C ARG A 329 -16.82 1.21 -3.80
N PHE A 330 -15.62 0.75 -3.41
CA PHE A 330 -15.23 -0.65 -3.56
C PHE A 330 -15.98 -1.60 -2.60
N ALA A 331 -16.42 -1.13 -1.42
CA ALA A 331 -17.28 -1.88 -0.53
C ALA A 331 -18.67 -2.12 -1.12
N ARG A 332 -19.26 -1.08 -1.76
CA ARG A 332 -20.58 -1.16 -2.42
C ARG A 332 -20.56 -2.11 -3.63
N ALA A 333 -19.53 -2.02 -4.47
CA ALA A 333 -19.39 -2.89 -5.64
C ALA A 333 -19.26 -4.39 -5.29
N ALA A 334 -18.73 -4.72 -4.11
CA ALA A 334 -18.67 -6.10 -3.63
C ALA A 334 -20.07 -6.61 -3.20
N ALA A 335 -20.89 -5.78 -2.54
CA ALA A 335 -22.23 -6.13 -2.10
C ALA A 335 -23.17 -6.46 -3.28
N THR A 336 -23.07 -5.70 -4.37
CA THR A 336 -23.87 -5.93 -5.58
C THR A 336 -23.48 -7.22 -6.30
N ARG A 337 -22.21 -7.64 -6.26
CA ARG A 337 -21.75 -8.91 -6.87
C ARG A 337 -22.10 -10.14 -6.00
N GLY A 338 -22.16 -9.99 -4.69
CA GLY A 338 -22.56 -11.06 -3.77
C GLY A 338 -24.07 -11.28 -3.67
N GLY A 339 -24.88 -10.29 -4.07
CA GLY A 339 -26.36 -10.34 -4.03
C GLY A 339 -27.03 -10.97 -5.25
N ALA A 340 -26.30 -11.30 -6.30
CA ALA A 340 -26.82 -12.11 -7.40
C ALA A 340 -26.87 -13.57 -6.94
N ALA A 341 -28.01 -13.99 -6.33
CA ALA A 341 -28.30 -15.38 -6.06
C ALA A 341 -28.07 -16.22 -7.33
N PRO A 342 -27.50 -17.44 -7.24
CA PRO A 342 -27.42 -18.31 -8.39
C PRO A 342 -28.86 -18.57 -8.88
N GLY A 343 -29.13 -18.09 -10.11
CA GLY A 343 -30.41 -18.29 -10.76
C GLY A 343 -30.83 -19.76 -10.63
N ARG A 344 -32.09 -19.99 -10.23
CA ARG A 344 -32.75 -21.28 -10.17
C ARG A 344 -32.30 -22.11 -11.39
N ARG A 345 -31.42 -23.05 -11.18
CA ARG A 345 -31.17 -24.10 -12.16
C ARG A 345 -32.51 -24.76 -12.39
N GLY A 346 -32.98 -24.73 -13.63
CA GLY A 346 -34.18 -25.35 -14.07
C GLY A 346 -34.21 -26.80 -13.57
N ARG A 347 -35.36 -27.16 -12.98
CA ARG A 347 -35.69 -28.52 -12.57
C ARG A 347 -35.38 -29.47 -13.74
N ALA A 348 -34.39 -30.31 -13.59
CA ALA A 348 -34.13 -31.39 -14.53
C ALA A 348 -35.42 -32.27 -14.63
N PRO A 349 -35.85 -32.69 -15.81
CA PRO A 349 -36.97 -33.60 -15.94
C PRO A 349 -36.61 -34.92 -15.27
N SER A 350 -37.55 -35.43 -14.45
CA SER A 350 -37.46 -36.72 -13.78
C SER A 350 -37.16 -37.82 -14.80
N PRO A 351 -36.28 -38.78 -14.52
CA PRO A 351 -36.06 -39.93 -15.40
C PRO A 351 -37.32 -40.79 -15.41
N ARG A 352 -37.90 -40.99 -16.60
CA ARG A 352 -38.94 -41.99 -16.88
C ARG A 352 -38.39 -43.35 -16.48
N ALA A 353 -39.14 -44.06 -15.63
CA ALA A 353 -38.86 -45.44 -15.26
C ALA A 353 -38.76 -46.34 -16.52
N ALA A 354 -37.61 -46.93 -16.69
CA ALA A 354 -37.38 -47.94 -17.72
C ALA A 354 -38.09 -49.22 -17.34
N ARG A 355 -38.95 -49.75 -18.25
CA ARG A 355 -39.60 -51.07 -18.14
C ARG A 355 -38.50 -52.17 -18.13
N PRO A 356 -38.67 -53.25 -17.30
CA PRO A 356 -37.71 -54.35 -17.30
C PRO A 356 -37.84 -55.16 -18.61
N PRO A 357 -36.74 -55.73 -19.14
CA PRO A 357 -36.78 -56.60 -20.31
C PRO A 357 -37.45 -57.94 -20.01
N ARG A 358 -38.33 -58.37 -20.93
CA ARG A 358 -38.96 -59.71 -20.93
C ARG A 358 -37.88 -60.75 -21.14
N GLY A 359 -37.83 -61.75 -20.26
CA GLY A 359 -36.96 -62.92 -20.37
C GLY A 359 -37.27 -63.77 -21.60
N PRO A 360 -36.29 -64.54 -22.10
CA PRO A 360 -36.46 -65.38 -23.29
C PRO A 360 -37.24 -66.66 -22.95
N SER A 361 -38.21 -66.99 -23.83
CA SER A 361 -39.02 -68.20 -23.80
C SER A 361 -38.13 -69.46 -23.99
N ARG A 362 -38.32 -70.46 -23.20
CA ARG A 362 -37.82 -71.81 -23.38
C ARG A 362 -38.48 -72.41 -24.63
N ALA A 363 -37.62 -72.82 -25.59
CA ALA A 363 -38.02 -73.81 -26.56
C ALA A 363 -37.17 -75.09 -26.29
N GLY A 364 -37.85 -76.17 -26.11
CA GLY A 364 -37.24 -77.45 -25.90
C GLY A 364 -36.96 -78.12 -27.21
N GLY A 365 -36.15 -79.13 -27.18
CA GLY A 365 -35.93 -80.04 -28.32
C GLY A 365 -34.70 -80.92 -28.17
N THR A 366 -34.82 -81.95 -27.54
CA THR A 366 -34.52 -83.40 -27.93
C THR A 366 -33.17 -83.64 -28.69
N GLY A 367 -32.34 -84.50 -28.13
CA GLY A 367 -31.98 -85.69 -28.82
C GLY A 367 -30.48 -85.99 -29.03
N ARG A 368 -30.06 -87.07 -28.38
CA ARG A 368 -29.13 -88.13 -28.82
C ARG A 368 -27.69 -87.73 -29.15
N LYS A 369 -26.70 -88.19 -28.60
CA LYS A 369 -26.06 -89.43 -28.27
C LYS A 369 -24.90 -89.18 -27.34
#